data_e49793942b7df7fec8fea6e869b6197e
#
_entry.id   e49793942b7df7fec8fea6e869b6197e
#
_cell.length_a   1.000
_cell.length_b   1.000
_cell.length_c   1.000
_cell.angle_alpha   90.00
_cell.angle_beta   90.00
_cell.angle_gamma   90.00
#
_symmetry.space_group_name_H-M   'P 1'
#
loop_
_entity.id
_entity.type
_entity.pdbx_description
1 polymer ?
#
loop_
_entity_poly.entity_id
_entity_poly.type
_entity_poly.pdbx_seq_one_letter_code
_entity_poly.pdbx_strand_id
1 'polypeptide(L)'
;MSPIDCEDQELLEGFLSETTELLEKLDDDLVALEKSSAPDELLNSIFRSIHTVKGASSFLGFDLLVRVTHKTEDVLNRMRKGEVPVTPEIMDVILEATDLVKVLVNDIKAGEIQDREIDGTIAKLIPLLADNLVLQQKSAEAQAAQPAPQAVQPEPSKAAEQPQPAPTPQQPAQANTAPEPPKAAEQPQPTPAQQTQPPPPPEKASSDMVPRKTPPPPKPTEGKSDDLSDNTTVRVDVKRLDDLMNQVGELVLERNRMIQINQNLQQGNINNLDFNEDFSKLTKRMNFVTSELQMQVLKMRMLPVDKVFKKFPRIVRSLARDLGKEVDLQIFGEETELDRSVVDEIGDPLIHLIRNALDHGLETPEIRMAAGKPRTGTLVLAAIHEGNQIIISIKDDGAGIDTERVARKALEKGLVSEEQLAAMSQREIFDLIFLPGFSTKDKASDLSGRGVGMDVVKTNIKKLNGLIEIRSEKGQGSEFILRLPLTLAIIQSLLVEVEGEIYSLPLSSVLETLRVDQRQFHTIGGQESLKLRDIVLPLIRLETVFKVQKQEEQEDFCYVVVVGSADKRMGLVVSKLVGQQEVAIKSLGNYLANIPGIAGSTILGDGRVALIIDPFGLIGSNE
;
A
#
# COMPACT_ATOMS: atom_id res chain seq x y z
N MET A 1 -0.05 -8.50 40.93
CA MET A 1 -0.33 -7.06 40.77
C MET A 1 -1.76 -6.82 41.25
N SER A 2 -1.99 -5.77 42.04
CA SER A 2 -3.34 -5.36 42.49
C SER A 2 -4.16 -4.96 41.25
N PRO A 3 -5.50 -5.11 41.20
CA PRO A 3 -6.31 -4.63 40.11
C PRO A 3 -6.12 -3.11 40.03
N ILE A 4 -5.78 -2.65 38.81
CA ILE A 4 -5.60 -1.23 38.47
C ILE A 4 -6.98 -0.58 38.65
N ASP A 5 -7.06 0.50 39.45
CA ASP A 5 -8.29 1.27 39.66
C ASP A 5 -8.70 1.97 38.35
N CYS A 6 -9.98 2.29 38.17
CA CYS A 6 -10.48 2.95 36.95
C CYS A 6 -9.79 4.28 36.64
N GLU A 7 -9.34 5.03 37.66
CA GLU A 7 -8.56 6.28 37.47
C GLU A 7 -7.16 6.00 36.90
N ASP A 8 -6.53 4.90 37.28
CA ASP A 8 -5.23 4.45 36.73
C ASP A 8 -5.34 3.99 35.28
N GLN A 9 -6.48 3.47 34.85
CA GLN A 9 -6.71 3.01 33.49
C GLN A 9 -6.89 4.19 32.52
N GLU A 10 -7.63 5.23 32.90
CA GLU A 10 -7.77 6.46 32.09
C GLU A 10 -6.44 7.20 31.94
N LEU A 11 -5.64 7.24 33.00
CA LEU A 11 -4.27 7.78 32.97
C LEU A 11 -3.35 6.99 32.05
N LEU A 12 -3.45 5.66 32.05
CA LEU A 12 -2.66 4.79 31.18
C LEU A 12 -3.05 4.97 29.70
N GLU A 13 -4.34 5.03 29.39
CA GLU A 13 -4.82 5.27 28.03
C GLU A 13 -4.38 6.66 27.52
N GLY A 14 -4.47 7.69 28.34
CA GLY A 14 -3.96 9.02 28.03
C GLY A 14 -2.46 9.02 27.75
N PHE A 15 -1.67 8.34 28.58
CA PHE A 15 -0.23 8.16 28.40
C PHE A 15 0.10 7.45 27.08
N LEU A 16 -0.58 6.33 26.78
CA LEU A 16 -0.34 5.55 25.56
C LEU A 16 -0.67 6.36 24.31
N SER A 17 -1.78 7.12 24.33
CA SER A 17 -2.19 7.99 23.22
C SER A 17 -1.17 9.09 22.96
N GLU A 18 -0.81 9.86 24.01
CA GLU A 18 0.15 10.97 23.90
C GLU A 18 1.56 10.47 23.52
N THR A 19 2.00 9.37 24.14
CA THR A 19 3.32 8.79 23.85
C THR A 19 3.40 8.28 22.41
N THR A 20 2.34 7.67 21.88
CA THR A 20 2.29 7.19 20.49
C THR A 20 2.40 8.36 19.51
N GLU A 21 1.67 9.46 19.73
CA GLU A 21 1.74 10.68 18.91
C GLU A 21 3.14 11.32 18.95
N LEU A 22 3.76 11.37 20.14
CA LEU A 22 5.13 11.88 20.30
C LEU A 22 6.18 11.00 19.60
N LEU A 23 6.00 9.69 19.61
CA LEU A 23 6.92 8.75 18.94
C LEU A 23 6.78 8.80 17.42
N GLU A 24 5.57 8.97 16.87
CA GLU A 24 5.36 9.21 15.45
C GLU A 24 6.05 10.49 14.98
N LYS A 25 5.84 11.59 15.71
CA LYS A 25 6.52 12.87 15.45
C LYS A 25 8.04 12.75 15.55
N LEU A 26 8.53 12.00 16.53
CA LEU A 26 9.96 11.76 16.75
C LEU A 26 10.60 11.05 15.57
N ASP A 27 9.91 10.09 14.96
CA ASP A 27 10.39 9.40 13.75
C ASP A 27 10.53 10.35 12.57
N ASP A 28 9.50 11.17 12.33
CA ASP A 28 9.52 12.17 11.26
C ASP A 28 10.69 13.16 11.45
N ASP A 29 10.88 13.66 12.68
CA ASP A 29 11.94 14.60 13.02
C ASP A 29 13.35 13.95 12.88
N LEU A 30 13.52 12.67 13.24
CA LEU A 30 14.79 11.94 13.10
C LEU A 30 15.16 11.70 11.64
N VAL A 31 14.19 11.35 10.79
CA VAL A 31 14.39 11.19 9.34
C VAL A 31 14.71 12.54 8.68
N ALA A 32 14.03 13.61 9.11
CA ALA A 32 14.31 14.96 8.62
C ALA A 32 15.70 15.44 9.05
N LEU A 33 16.15 15.12 10.28
CA LEU A 33 17.46 15.49 10.81
C LEU A 33 18.61 14.92 9.96
N GLU A 34 18.44 13.71 9.47
CA GLU A 34 19.46 13.05 8.65
C GLU A 34 19.68 13.75 7.29
N LYS A 35 18.62 14.35 6.73
CA LYS A 35 18.63 15.05 5.43
C LYS A 35 18.89 16.57 5.57
N SER A 36 18.91 17.10 6.80
CA SER A 36 18.91 18.55 7.04
C SER A 36 20.31 19.14 7.08
N SER A 37 20.47 20.29 6.44
CA SER A 37 21.64 21.17 6.58
C SER A 37 21.56 22.12 7.79
N ALA A 38 20.43 22.16 8.54
CA ALA A 38 20.22 22.99 9.73
C ALA A 38 19.63 22.14 10.87
N PRO A 39 20.46 21.40 11.62
CA PRO A 39 20.00 20.38 12.58
C PRO A 39 19.39 20.94 13.88
N ASP A 40 19.63 22.21 14.25
CA ASP A 40 19.37 22.71 15.60
C ASP A 40 17.89 22.72 16.00
N GLU A 41 16.98 23.09 15.11
CA GLU A 41 15.54 23.10 15.39
C GLU A 41 14.98 21.68 15.52
N LEU A 42 15.43 20.76 14.66
CA LEU A 42 15.02 19.36 14.69
C LEU A 42 15.56 18.66 15.95
N LEU A 43 16.83 18.87 16.30
CA LEU A 43 17.42 18.35 17.55
C LEU A 43 16.66 18.84 18.79
N ASN A 44 16.19 20.09 18.78
CA ASN A 44 15.37 20.62 19.88
C ASN A 44 13.98 19.95 19.93
N SER A 45 13.35 19.68 18.79
CA SER A 45 12.07 18.99 18.71
C SER A 45 12.18 17.54 19.20
N ILE A 46 13.17 16.80 18.68
CA ILE A 46 13.50 15.42 19.07
C ILE A 46 13.78 15.31 20.57
N PHE A 47 14.61 16.21 21.09
CA PHE A 47 14.91 16.25 22.53
C PHE A 47 13.66 16.45 23.39
N ARG A 48 12.77 17.37 23.00
CA ARG A 48 11.52 17.62 23.73
C ARG A 48 10.61 16.39 23.71
N SER A 49 10.47 15.71 22.60
CA SER A 49 9.65 14.51 22.49
C SER A 49 10.14 13.40 23.42
N ILE A 50 11.43 13.09 23.42
CA ILE A 50 12.04 12.09 24.33
C ILE A 50 11.92 12.54 25.80
N HIS A 51 12.15 13.82 26.10
CA HIS A 51 12.01 14.36 27.45
C HIS A 51 10.58 14.20 27.99
N THR A 52 9.56 14.49 27.17
CA THR A 52 8.16 14.33 27.56
C THR A 52 7.81 12.86 27.80
N VAL A 53 8.22 11.94 26.89
CA VAL A 53 8.03 10.50 27.06
C VAL A 53 8.70 10.00 28.35
N LYS A 54 9.93 10.44 28.65
CA LYS A 54 10.64 10.09 29.89
C LYS A 54 9.86 10.59 31.13
N GLY A 55 9.39 11.83 31.10
CA GLY A 55 8.64 12.44 32.22
C GLY A 55 7.36 11.69 32.52
N ALA A 56 6.55 11.41 31.51
CA ALA A 56 5.31 10.67 31.63
C ALA A 56 5.54 9.21 32.09
N SER A 57 6.57 8.55 31.55
CA SER A 57 6.96 7.18 31.94
C SER A 57 7.41 7.10 33.38
N SER A 58 8.14 8.11 33.86
CA SER A 58 8.60 8.19 35.26
C SER A 58 7.44 8.38 36.23
N PHE A 59 6.42 9.13 35.82
CA PHE A 59 5.23 9.34 36.64
C PHE A 59 4.42 8.06 36.85
N LEU A 60 4.35 7.22 35.80
CA LEU A 60 3.63 5.93 35.83
C LEU A 60 4.48 4.75 36.32
N GLY A 61 5.77 4.95 36.64
CA GLY A 61 6.65 3.92 37.19
C GLY A 61 7.14 2.88 36.19
N PHE A 62 7.26 3.24 34.89
CA PHE A 62 7.79 2.33 33.85
C PHE A 62 9.34 2.40 33.80
N ASP A 63 9.99 1.75 34.75
CA ASP A 63 11.45 1.83 34.96
C ASP A 63 12.29 1.51 33.74
N LEU A 64 11.95 0.48 32.95
CA LEU A 64 12.68 0.11 31.73
C LEU A 64 12.62 1.23 30.69
N LEU A 65 11.44 1.81 30.50
CA LEU A 65 11.21 2.89 29.55
C LEU A 65 11.96 4.17 29.98
N VAL A 66 11.97 4.47 31.29
CA VAL A 66 12.71 5.59 31.85
C VAL A 66 14.22 5.42 31.65
N ARG A 67 14.78 4.21 31.85
CA ARG A 67 16.20 3.95 31.66
C ARG A 67 16.66 4.18 30.21
N VAL A 68 15.91 3.70 29.24
CA VAL A 68 16.23 3.86 27.82
C VAL A 68 16.09 5.31 27.39
N THR A 69 14.95 5.95 27.69
CA THR A 69 14.67 7.34 27.31
C THR A 69 15.64 8.31 27.96
N HIS A 70 16.06 8.09 29.22
CA HIS A 70 17.06 8.90 29.90
C HIS A 70 18.41 8.88 29.19
N LYS A 71 18.90 7.69 28.81
CA LYS A 71 20.19 7.58 28.10
C LYS A 71 20.13 8.18 26.69
N THR A 72 19.01 8.01 26.00
CA THR A 72 18.78 8.64 24.69
C THR A 72 18.76 10.15 24.81
N GLU A 73 18.08 10.70 25.82
CA GLU A 73 18.03 12.13 26.10
C GLU A 73 19.43 12.71 26.41
N ASP A 74 20.25 11.98 27.20
CA ASP A 74 21.62 12.40 27.50
C ASP A 74 22.45 12.56 26.21
N VAL A 75 22.36 11.63 25.26
CA VAL A 75 23.05 11.68 23.95
C VAL A 75 22.52 12.85 23.11
N LEU A 76 21.19 12.99 22.97
CA LEU A 76 20.56 14.09 22.23
C LEU A 76 20.94 15.45 22.79
N ASN A 77 21.06 15.59 24.12
CA ASN A 77 21.50 16.83 24.74
C ASN A 77 22.94 17.20 24.39
N ARG A 78 23.83 16.22 24.27
CA ARG A 78 25.23 16.43 23.81
C ARG A 78 25.25 16.80 22.32
N MET A 79 24.41 16.17 21.49
CA MET A 79 24.30 16.53 20.07
C MET A 79 23.80 17.99 19.91
N ARG A 80 22.80 18.38 20.67
CA ARG A 80 22.27 19.75 20.69
C ARG A 80 23.30 20.79 21.10
N LYS A 81 24.24 20.41 22.00
CA LYS A 81 25.35 21.28 22.43
C LYS A 81 26.52 21.28 21.45
N GLY A 82 26.46 20.51 20.37
CA GLY A 82 27.56 20.35 19.43
C GLY A 82 28.73 19.52 19.94
N GLU A 83 28.56 18.81 21.09
CA GLU A 83 29.59 17.95 21.68
C GLU A 83 29.71 16.61 20.96
N VAL A 84 28.60 16.17 20.34
CA VAL A 84 28.48 14.94 19.54
C VAL A 84 27.94 15.33 18.16
N PRO A 85 28.61 15.00 17.06
CA PRO A 85 28.15 15.35 15.71
C PRO A 85 27.00 14.49 15.27
N VAL A 86 26.19 15.00 14.32
CA VAL A 86 25.17 14.22 13.64
C VAL A 86 25.83 13.39 12.54
N THR A 87 26.14 12.12 12.83
CA THR A 87 26.68 11.18 11.84
C THR A 87 25.72 10.00 11.66
N PRO A 88 25.76 9.32 10.51
CA PRO A 88 24.87 8.17 10.26
C PRO A 88 24.99 7.08 11.34
N GLU A 89 26.21 6.82 11.85
CA GLU A 89 26.44 5.80 12.87
C GLU A 89 25.81 6.16 14.21
N ILE A 90 25.84 7.44 14.59
CA ILE A 90 25.23 7.94 15.83
C ILE A 90 23.71 7.96 15.69
N MET A 91 23.22 8.37 14.52
CA MET A 91 21.79 8.34 14.22
C MET A 91 21.23 6.91 14.29
N ASP A 92 21.95 5.92 13.78
CA ASP A 92 21.57 4.51 13.87
C ASP A 92 21.35 4.05 15.33
N VAL A 93 22.26 4.45 16.24
CA VAL A 93 22.15 4.11 17.67
C VAL A 93 20.93 4.78 18.32
N ILE A 94 20.67 6.05 17.98
CA ILE A 94 19.51 6.79 18.51
C ILE A 94 18.21 6.18 17.99
N LEU A 95 18.17 5.82 16.70
CA LEU A 95 17.02 5.16 16.09
C LEU A 95 16.76 3.78 16.71
N GLU A 96 17.80 2.99 16.98
CA GLU A 96 17.68 1.70 17.68
C GLU A 96 17.10 1.88 19.09
N ALA A 97 17.57 2.91 19.81
CA ALA A 97 17.01 3.25 21.12
C ALA A 97 15.54 3.67 21.04
N THR A 98 15.16 4.45 20.03
CA THR A 98 13.77 4.86 19.80
C THR A 98 12.87 3.67 19.46
N ASP A 99 13.34 2.73 18.66
CA ASP A 99 12.60 1.51 18.36
C ASP A 99 12.39 0.65 19.60
N LEU A 100 13.38 0.54 20.47
CA LEU A 100 13.24 -0.13 21.75
C LEU A 100 12.19 0.55 22.63
N VAL A 101 12.14 1.89 22.64
CA VAL A 101 11.09 2.65 23.32
C VAL A 101 9.71 2.29 22.79
N LYS A 102 9.52 2.19 21.46
CA LYS A 102 8.23 1.77 20.85
C LYS A 102 7.83 0.36 21.24
N VAL A 103 8.79 -0.56 21.24
CA VAL A 103 8.55 -1.95 21.67
C VAL A 103 8.08 -1.98 23.11
N LEU A 104 8.73 -1.24 24.02
CA LEU A 104 8.33 -1.17 25.43
C LEU A 104 6.94 -0.55 25.61
N VAL A 105 6.60 0.49 24.85
CA VAL A 105 5.26 1.12 24.85
C VAL A 105 4.19 0.13 24.34
N ASN A 106 4.49 -0.65 23.30
CA ASN A 106 3.58 -1.67 22.81
C ASN A 106 3.38 -2.83 23.82
N ASP A 107 4.43 -3.23 24.53
CA ASP A 107 4.31 -4.23 25.62
C ASP A 107 3.42 -3.70 26.75
N ILE A 108 3.55 -2.43 27.10
CA ILE A 108 2.67 -1.78 28.10
C ILE A 108 1.23 -1.79 27.61
N LYS A 109 0.99 -1.45 26.32
CA LYS A 109 -0.34 -1.47 25.68
C LYS A 109 -0.96 -2.87 25.68
N ALA A 110 -0.16 -3.91 25.48
CA ALA A 110 -0.59 -5.31 25.50
C ALA A 110 -0.82 -5.85 26.93
N GLY A 111 -0.48 -5.08 27.98
CA GLY A 111 -0.51 -5.54 29.37
C GLY A 111 0.59 -6.55 29.70
N GLU A 112 1.53 -6.79 28.81
CA GLU A 112 2.65 -7.70 28.94
C GLU A 112 3.90 -6.92 29.36
N ILE A 113 4.00 -6.57 30.66
CA ILE A 113 5.23 -5.97 31.19
C ILE A 113 6.24 -7.12 31.39
N GLN A 114 6.98 -7.42 30.31
CA GLN A 114 8.06 -8.41 30.36
C GLN A 114 9.38 -7.72 30.73
N ASP A 115 10.23 -8.44 31.50
CA ASP A 115 11.64 -8.06 31.67
C ASP A 115 12.36 -8.24 30.32
N ARG A 116 12.40 -7.18 29.53
CA ARG A 116 13.16 -7.17 28.28
C ARG A 116 14.62 -6.79 28.53
N GLU A 117 15.50 -7.43 27.77
CA GLU A 117 16.91 -7.07 27.76
C GLU A 117 17.10 -5.71 27.05
N ILE A 118 17.35 -4.66 27.82
CA ILE A 118 17.60 -3.29 27.32
C ILE A 118 19.09 -2.94 27.35
N ASP A 119 19.91 -3.76 28.01
CA ASP A 119 21.32 -3.44 28.31
C ASP A 119 22.19 -3.45 27.05
N GLY A 120 21.82 -4.21 26.00
CA GLY A 120 22.49 -4.18 24.71
C GLY A 120 22.43 -2.81 24.01
N THR A 121 21.25 -2.21 23.95
CA THR A 121 21.05 -0.87 23.35
C THR A 121 21.66 0.22 24.24
N ILE A 122 21.53 0.11 25.58
CA ILE A 122 22.17 1.04 26.53
C ILE A 122 23.70 0.99 26.39
N ALA A 123 24.30 -0.19 26.21
CA ALA A 123 25.74 -0.35 26.02
C ALA A 123 26.25 0.38 24.75
N LYS A 124 25.43 0.56 23.73
CA LYS A 124 25.76 1.34 22.52
C LYS A 124 25.62 2.85 22.73
N LEU A 125 24.74 3.30 23.63
CA LEU A 125 24.58 4.71 23.98
C LEU A 125 25.70 5.22 24.92
N ILE A 126 26.22 4.37 25.82
CA ILE A 126 27.25 4.77 26.82
C ILE A 126 28.51 5.33 26.18
N PRO A 127 29.11 4.75 25.12
CA PRO A 127 30.31 5.31 24.49
C PRO A 127 30.10 6.72 23.93
N LEU A 128 28.90 7.06 23.51
CA LEU A 128 28.54 8.39 23.00
C LEU A 128 28.51 9.46 24.12
N LEU A 129 28.44 9.00 25.37
CA LEU A 129 28.46 9.85 26.58
C LEU A 129 29.86 10.02 27.15
N ALA A 130 30.89 9.33 26.62
CA ALA A 130 32.25 9.44 27.09
C ALA A 130 32.95 10.71 26.54
N ASP A 131 33.67 11.44 27.41
CA ASP A 131 34.33 12.73 27.06
C ASP A 131 35.46 12.61 26.01
N ASN A 132 35.87 11.37 25.68
CA ASN A 132 36.99 11.12 24.74
C ASN A 132 36.61 11.31 23.25
N LEU A 133 35.34 11.38 22.87
CA LEU A 133 34.90 11.58 21.48
C LEU A 133 35.30 12.97 20.94
N VAL A 134 35.22 14.00 21.77
CA VAL A 134 35.61 15.40 21.42
C VAL A 134 37.10 15.51 21.20
N LEU A 135 37.92 14.73 21.93
CA LEU A 135 39.36 14.73 21.80
C LEU A 135 39.86 13.97 20.55
N GLN A 136 39.19 12.90 20.19
CA GLN A 136 39.55 12.13 18.99
C GLN A 136 39.20 12.88 17.69
N GLN A 137 38.08 13.62 17.65
CA GLN A 137 37.72 14.44 16.49
C GLN A 137 38.65 15.66 16.32
N LYS A 138 38.97 16.37 17.40
CA LYS A 138 39.95 17.45 17.33
C LYS A 138 41.36 16.98 16.91
N SER A 139 41.74 15.75 17.24
CA SER A 139 42.98 15.16 16.76
C SER A 139 42.90 14.71 15.29
N ALA A 140 41.75 14.23 14.81
CA ALA A 140 41.53 13.88 13.40
C ALA A 140 41.48 15.13 12.51
N GLU A 141 40.79 16.20 12.93
CA GLU A 141 40.78 17.49 12.23
C GLU A 141 42.17 18.16 12.23
N ALA A 142 42.94 18.04 13.34
CA ALA A 142 44.31 18.53 13.40
C ALA A 142 45.27 17.72 12.53
N GLN A 143 45.02 16.42 12.30
CA GLN A 143 45.77 15.60 11.36
C GLN A 143 45.38 15.85 9.90
N ALA A 144 44.12 16.18 9.61
CA ALA A 144 43.65 16.57 8.28
C ALA A 144 44.12 17.98 7.85
N ALA A 145 44.46 18.83 8.81
CA ALA A 145 44.98 20.19 8.59
C ALA A 145 46.50 20.28 8.42
N GLN A 146 47.27 19.18 8.49
CA GLN A 146 48.70 19.19 8.16
C GLN A 146 48.89 19.17 6.64
N PRO A 147 49.55 20.17 6.02
CA PRO A 147 49.80 20.15 4.58
C PRO A 147 50.73 18.98 4.24
N ALA A 148 50.37 18.23 3.22
CA ALA A 148 51.15 17.15 2.67
C ALA A 148 52.58 17.63 2.33
N PRO A 149 53.65 16.82 2.52
CA PRO A 149 55.01 17.19 2.18
C PRO A 149 55.11 17.48 0.69
N GLN A 150 55.63 18.66 0.37
CA GLN A 150 55.88 19.12 -1.00
C GLN A 150 56.80 18.14 -1.72
N ALA A 151 56.30 17.48 -2.73
CA ALA A 151 57.11 16.75 -3.70
C ALA A 151 57.95 17.73 -4.51
N VAL A 152 59.24 17.54 -4.46
CA VAL A 152 60.26 18.28 -5.22
C VAL A 152 59.99 18.13 -6.70
N GLN A 153 59.80 19.26 -7.40
CA GLN A 153 59.73 19.34 -8.86
C GLN A 153 61.15 19.22 -9.47
N PRO A 154 61.37 18.42 -10.49
CA PRO A 154 62.53 18.56 -11.36
C PRO A 154 62.28 19.64 -12.42
N GLU A 155 63.30 20.47 -12.67
CA GLU A 155 63.39 21.57 -13.60
C GLU A 155 63.16 21.16 -15.08
N PRO A 156 62.75 22.10 -15.95
CA PRO A 156 62.33 21.82 -17.33
C PRO A 156 63.48 21.78 -18.32
N SER A 157 63.50 20.79 -19.19
CA SER A 157 64.31 20.74 -20.38
C SER A 157 63.56 21.25 -21.59
N LYS A 158 64.25 22.08 -22.41
CA LYS A 158 63.85 22.91 -23.53
C LYS A 158 63.24 22.16 -24.75
N ALA A 159 62.26 22.79 -25.30
CA ALA A 159 61.98 23.12 -26.73
C ALA A 159 61.83 21.98 -27.75
N ALA A 160 60.65 21.90 -28.35
CA ALA A 160 60.47 21.89 -29.81
C ALA A 160 59.03 22.27 -30.18
N GLU A 161 58.98 23.33 -30.89
CA GLU A 161 58.10 23.78 -32.02
C GLU A 161 56.68 23.25 -32.14
N GLN A 162 55.77 24.23 -32.16
CA GLN A 162 54.38 24.15 -32.68
C GLN A 162 54.35 24.07 -34.22
N PRO A 163 53.29 23.54 -34.78
CA PRO A 163 52.58 24.29 -35.83
C PRO A 163 51.11 24.51 -35.49
N GLN A 164 50.68 25.72 -35.92
CA GLN A 164 49.37 26.31 -35.78
C GLN A 164 48.29 25.63 -36.66
N PRO A 165 47.01 25.82 -36.35
CA PRO A 165 45.85 25.21 -37.04
C PRO A 165 45.37 26.07 -38.23
N ALA A 166 44.91 25.41 -39.26
CA ALA A 166 44.24 26.01 -40.43
C ALA A 166 42.73 26.17 -40.19
N PRO A 167 42.04 27.04 -40.94
CA PRO A 167 40.82 27.70 -40.51
C PRO A 167 39.51 27.00 -40.91
N THR A 168 38.49 27.32 -40.15
CA THR A 168 37.07 27.01 -40.28
C THR A 168 36.45 27.63 -41.55
N PRO A 169 35.58 26.96 -42.31
CA PRO A 169 34.72 27.62 -43.27
C PRO A 169 33.38 28.01 -42.64
N GLN A 170 32.97 29.22 -43.02
CA GLN A 170 31.74 29.91 -42.65
C GLN A 170 30.48 29.30 -43.25
N GLN A 171 29.38 29.46 -42.54
CA GLN A 171 27.99 29.27 -42.95
C GLN A 171 27.57 30.17 -44.12
N PRO A 172 26.47 29.84 -44.77
CA PRO A 172 25.53 30.86 -45.18
C PRO A 172 24.17 30.72 -44.49
N ALA A 173 23.70 31.89 -44.06
CA ALA A 173 22.39 32.14 -43.50
C ALA A 173 21.27 31.89 -44.51
N GLN A 174 20.17 31.32 -44.06
CA GLN A 174 18.86 31.55 -44.65
C GLN A 174 17.83 31.83 -43.56
N ALA A 175 17.23 32.99 -43.69
CA ALA A 175 16.12 33.52 -42.95
C ALA A 175 14.84 32.72 -43.25
N ASN A 176 14.04 32.44 -42.22
CA ASN A 176 12.61 32.29 -42.41
C ASN A 176 11.88 32.85 -41.19
N THR A 177 11.15 33.88 -41.46
CA THR A 177 10.19 34.63 -40.66
C THR A 177 9.02 33.74 -40.24
N ALA A 178 8.75 33.70 -38.96
CA ALA A 178 7.49 33.23 -38.42
C ALA A 178 6.56 34.45 -38.15
N PRO A 179 5.26 34.37 -38.42
CA PRO A 179 4.34 35.49 -38.20
C PRO A 179 3.86 35.54 -36.73
N GLU A 180 3.78 36.78 -36.25
CA GLU A 180 3.17 37.17 -34.97
C GLU A 180 1.69 36.79 -34.90
N PRO A 181 1.17 36.38 -33.72
CA PRO A 181 -0.27 36.24 -33.50
C PRO A 181 -0.93 37.60 -33.21
N PRO A 182 -2.20 37.82 -33.63
CA PRO A 182 -2.86 39.11 -33.52
C PRO A 182 -3.27 39.45 -32.08
N LYS A 183 -3.14 40.75 -31.75
CA LYS A 183 -3.60 41.40 -30.51
C LYS A 183 -5.10 41.17 -30.29
N ALA A 184 -5.45 40.62 -29.14
CA ALA A 184 -6.81 40.60 -28.65
C ALA A 184 -7.25 41.99 -28.16
N ALA A 185 -8.48 42.33 -28.51
CA ALA A 185 -9.14 43.61 -28.21
C ALA A 185 -9.44 43.78 -26.73
N GLU A 186 -9.29 45.00 -26.25
CA GLU A 186 -9.70 45.49 -24.93
C GLU A 186 -11.18 45.21 -24.67
N GLN A 187 -11.51 44.61 -23.56
CA GLN A 187 -12.83 44.61 -22.95
C GLN A 187 -12.89 45.67 -21.83
N PRO A 188 -13.99 46.44 -21.70
CA PRO A 188 -14.10 47.53 -20.77
C PRO A 188 -14.30 47.04 -19.32
N GLN A 189 -13.67 47.73 -18.38
CA GLN A 189 -13.79 47.55 -16.93
C GLN A 189 -15.22 47.90 -16.43
N PRO A 190 -15.81 47.11 -15.53
CA PRO A 190 -17.03 47.51 -14.82
C PRO A 190 -16.71 48.45 -13.65
N THR A 191 -17.50 49.51 -13.54
CA THR A 191 -17.57 50.51 -12.51
C THR A 191 -17.89 49.91 -11.12
N PRO A 192 -17.37 50.45 -10.00
CA PRO A 192 -17.60 49.87 -8.65
C PRO A 192 -19.00 50.18 -8.15
N ALA A 193 -19.74 49.15 -7.79
CA ALA A 193 -21.02 49.23 -7.11
C ALA A 193 -20.84 49.54 -5.61
N GLN A 194 -21.66 50.44 -5.11
CA GLN A 194 -21.74 50.96 -3.74
C GLN A 194 -21.98 49.86 -2.72
N GLN A 195 -21.25 49.92 -1.63
CA GLN A 195 -21.46 49.15 -0.40
C GLN A 195 -22.78 49.58 0.28
N THR A 196 -23.72 48.66 0.38
CA THR A 196 -24.87 48.80 1.29
C THR A 196 -24.52 48.05 2.60
N GLN A 197 -24.57 48.81 3.70
CA GLN A 197 -24.40 48.34 5.06
C GLN A 197 -25.52 47.39 5.47
N PRO A 198 -25.25 46.36 6.29
CA PRO A 198 -26.29 45.52 6.90
C PRO A 198 -26.99 46.23 8.07
N PRO A 199 -28.26 45.91 8.33
CA PRO A 199 -29.03 46.52 9.41
C PRO A 199 -28.58 46.01 10.80
N PRO A 200 -28.79 46.79 11.87
CA PRO A 200 -28.36 46.46 13.24
C PRO A 200 -29.25 45.36 13.87
N PRO A 201 -28.72 44.62 14.86
CA PRO A 201 -29.46 43.54 15.54
C PRO A 201 -30.48 44.13 16.53
N PRO A 202 -31.61 43.42 16.81
CA PRO A 202 -32.63 43.91 17.73
C PRO A 202 -32.21 43.84 19.21
N GLU A 203 -32.65 44.85 19.96
CA GLU A 203 -32.46 45.05 21.39
C GLU A 203 -33.00 43.89 22.25
N LYS A 204 -32.28 43.61 23.32
CA LYS A 204 -32.66 42.69 24.39
C LYS A 204 -33.77 43.27 25.24
N ALA A 205 -34.93 42.62 25.28
CA ALA A 205 -35.91 42.82 26.32
C ALA A 205 -35.55 41.98 27.55
N SER A 206 -35.30 42.63 28.66
CA SER A 206 -35.16 42.07 30.00
C SER A 206 -36.53 41.67 30.55
N SER A 207 -36.68 40.43 30.99
CA SER A 207 -37.73 40.07 31.96
C SER A 207 -37.16 39.08 32.98
N ASP A 208 -37.12 39.54 34.22
CA ASP A 208 -36.88 38.76 35.43
C ASP A 208 -37.86 37.59 35.54
N MET A 209 -37.35 36.37 35.75
CA MET A 209 -38.10 35.30 36.42
C MET A 209 -37.19 34.36 37.21
N VAL A 210 -37.50 34.22 38.46
CA VAL A 210 -36.92 33.48 39.58
C VAL A 210 -36.74 31.97 39.22
N PRO A 211 -35.66 31.32 39.66
CA PRO A 211 -35.40 29.90 39.37
C PRO A 211 -36.23 28.96 40.26
N ARG A 212 -37.06 28.14 39.64
CA ARG A 212 -37.66 26.94 40.27
C ARG A 212 -36.65 25.80 40.24
N LYS A 213 -36.33 25.26 41.42
CA LYS A 213 -35.57 24.02 41.61
C LYS A 213 -36.34 22.83 41.07
N THR A 214 -35.77 22.13 40.11
CA THR A 214 -36.20 20.79 39.70
C THR A 214 -35.42 19.74 40.50
N PRO A 215 -36.05 18.60 40.87
CA PRO A 215 -35.40 17.53 41.61
C PRO A 215 -34.44 16.70 40.71
N PRO A 216 -33.44 16.02 41.29
CA PRO A 216 -32.43 15.28 40.55
C PRO A 216 -33.04 14.04 39.87
N PRO A 217 -32.50 13.66 38.69
CA PRO A 217 -32.95 12.46 37.99
C PRO A 217 -32.46 11.16 38.70
N PRO A 218 -33.19 10.06 38.58
CA PRO A 218 -32.84 8.79 39.21
C PRO A 218 -31.60 8.17 38.54
N LYS A 219 -30.76 7.52 39.36
CA LYS A 219 -29.58 6.78 38.95
C LYS A 219 -29.97 5.68 37.92
N PRO A 220 -29.19 5.49 36.85
CA PRO A 220 -29.36 4.36 35.95
C PRO A 220 -28.87 3.09 36.62
N THR A 221 -29.67 2.06 36.54
CA THR A 221 -29.37 0.67 36.84
C THR A 221 -28.31 0.14 35.85
N GLU A 222 -27.33 -0.56 36.40
CA GLU A 222 -26.31 -1.32 35.66
C GLU A 222 -26.94 -2.26 34.64
N GLY A 223 -26.72 -1.97 33.37
CA GLY A 223 -26.89 -2.89 32.26
C GLY A 223 -25.52 -3.03 31.58
N LYS A 224 -24.93 -4.21 31.69
CA LYS A 224 -23.74 -4.58 30.92
C LYS A 224 -24.04 -4.39 29.45
N SER A 225 -23.34 -3.47 28.80
CA SER A 225 -23.15 -3.45 27.37
C SER A 225 -21.65 -3.46 27.12
N ASP A 226 -21.19 -4.58 26.58
CA ASP A 226 -19.89 -4.68 25.91
C ASP A 226 -19.93 -3.73 24.71
N ASP A 227 -19.38 -2.54 24.86
CA ASP A 227 -19.08 -1.63 23.74
C ASP A 227 -17.58 -1.36 23.76
N LEU A 228 -16.85 -2.21 23.05
CA LEU A 228 -15.52 -1.93 22.53
C LEU A 228 -15.67 -0.89 21.41
N SER A 229 -15.87 0.38 21.76
CA SER A 229 -15.74 1.47 20.82
C SER A 229 -14.25 1.88 20.75
N ASP A 230 -13.56 1.28 19.79
CA ASP A 230 -12.27 1.75 19.31
C ASP A 230 -12.47 3.18 18.75
N ASN A 231 -12.17 4.20 19.54
CA ASN A 231 -12.26 5.62 19.15
C ASN A 231 -11.12 5.97 18.18
N THR A 232 -11.14 5.38 16.99
CA THR A 232 -10.25 5.77 15.89
C THR A 232 -10.74 7.06 15.26
N THR A 233 -10.18 8.19 15.69
CA THR A 233 -10.40 9.48 15.02
C THR A 233 -9.58 9.54 13.72
N VAL A 234 -10.23 9.92 12.62
CA VAL A 234 -9.59 10.17 11.33
C VAL A 234 -9.57 11.68 11.10
N ARG A 235 -8.39 12.27 10.92
CA ARG A 235 -8.26 13.67 10.48
C ARG A 235 -8.50 13.74 8.98
N VAL A 236 -9.51 14.45 8.54
CA VAL A 236 -9.88 14.64 7.13
C VAL A 236 -9.69 16.10 6.75
N ASP A 237 -9.17 16.34 5.54
CA ASP A 237 -9.09 17.69 4.97
C ASP A 237 -10.50 18.26 4.76
N VAL A 238 -10.74 19.48 5.21
CA VAL A 238 -12.02 20.18 5.09
C VAL A 238 -12.47 20.26 3.63
N LYS A 239 -11.54 20.47 2.70
CA LYS A 239 -11.85 20.50 1.26
C LYS A 239 -12.47 19.19 0.76
N ARG A 240 -11.95 18.05 1.21
CA ARG A 240 -12.50 16.73 0.84
C ARG A 240 -13.91 16.53 1.40
N LEU A 241 -14.18 17.10 2.58
CA LEU A 241 -15.52 17.09 3.18
C LEU A 241 -16.50 17.96 2.39
N ASP A 242 -16.06 19.14 1.94
CA ASP A 242 -16.87 20.04 1.10
C ASP A 242 -17.19 19.40 -0.26
N ASP A 243 -16.23 18.73 -0.88
CA ASP A 243 -16.43 18.01 -2.14
C ASP A 243 -17.46 16.87 -1.96
N LEU A 244 -17.40 16.11 -0.84
CA LEU A 244 -18.40 15.10 -0.51
C LEU A 244 -19.79 15.71 -0.33
N MET A 245 -19.89 16.82 0.40
CA MET A 245 -21.18 17.53 0.62
C MET A 245 -21.79 18.00 -0.69
N ASN A 246 -20.98 18.45 -1.64
CA ASN A 246 -21.44 18.83 -2.97
C ASN A 246 -22.03 17.63 -3.73
N GLN A 247 -21.38 16.45 -3.68
CA GLN A 247 -21.89 15.23 -4.31
C GLN A 247 -23.17 14.72 -3.66
N VAL A 248 -23.30 14.82 -2.32
CA VAL A 248 -24.56 14.54 -1.61
C VAL A 248 -25.67 15.49 -2.08
N GLY A 249 -25.34 16.78 -2.29
CA GLY A 249 -26.29 17.75 -2.87
C GLY A 249 -26.79 17.35 -4.25
N GLU A 250 -25.90 16.90 -5.15
CA GLU A 250 -26.29 16.39 -6.47
C GLU A 250 -27.18 15.14 -6.36
N LEU A 251 -26.85 14.20 -5.47
CA LEU A 251 -27.67 13.01 -5.25
C LEU A 251 -29.11 13.38 -4.80
N VAL A 252 -29.24 14.39 -3.93
CA VAL A 252 -30.56 14.92 -3.51
C VAL A 252 -31.33 15.50 -4.70
N LEU A 253 -30.67 16.20 -5.63
CA LEU A 253 -31.29 16.73 -6.83
C LEU A 253 -31.80 15.61 -7.74
N GLU A 254 -31.01 14.58 -7.98
CA GLU A 254 -31.42 13.43 -8.81
C GLU A 254 -32.55 12.63 -8.14
N ARG A 255 -32.55 12.47 -6.82
CA ARG A 255 -33.66 11.89 -6.06
C ARG A 255 -34.96 12.70 -6.27
N ASN A 256 -34.91 14.03 -6.18
CA ASN A 256 -36.08 14.89 -6.38
C ASN A 256 -36.60 14.77 -7.81
N ARG A 257 -35.70 14.66 -8.80
CA ARG A 257 -36.09 14.39 -10.21
C ARG A 257 -36.81 13.04 -10.36
N MET A 258 -36.32 11.99 -9.68
CA MET A 258 -36.98 10.67 -9.65
C MET A 258 -38.42 10.78 -9.10
N ILE A 259 -38.58 11.51 -8.00
CA ILE A 259 -39.90 11.77 -7.41
C ILE A 259 -40.81 12.48 -8.39
N GLN A 260 -40.31 13.50 -9.11
CA GLN A 260 -41.10 14.24 -10.12
C GLN A 260 -41.51 13.35 -11.29
N ILE A 261 -40.61 12.51 -11.81
CA ILE A 261 -40.93 11.54 -12.89
C ILE A 261 -42.04 10.57 -12.42
N ASN A 262 -41.93 10.04 -11.18
CA ASN A 262 -42.91 9.15 -10.60
C ASN A 262 -44.30 9.83 -10.42
N GLN A 263 -44.33 11.10 -9.96
CA GLN A 263 -45.59 11.88 -9.84
C GLN A 263 -46.23 12.11 -11.20
N ASN A 264 -45.45 12.47 -12.22
CA ASN A 264 -45.96 12.68 -13.58
C ASN A 264 -46.50 11.38 -14.18
N LEU A 265 -45.88 10.23 -13.89
CA LEU A 265 -46.38 8.90 -14.29
C LEU A 265 -47.71 8.60 -13.63
N GLN A 266 -47.86 8.86 -12.34
CA GLN A 266 -49.12 8.63 -11.60
C GLN A 266 -50.26 9.53 -12.07
N GLN A 267 -49.93 10.73 -12.56
CA GLN A 267 -50.93 11.69 -13.12
C GLN A 267 -51.30 11.39 -14.58
N GLY A 268 -50.65 10.39 -15.20
CA GLY A 268 -50.90 10.04 -16.61
C GLY A 268 -50.37 11.07 -17.62
N ASN A 269 -49.48 11.95 -17.20
CA ASN A 269 -48.98 13.08 -17.99
C ASN A 269 -47.75 12.72 -18.87
N ILE A 270 -47.28 11.47 -18.85
CA ILE A 270 -46.08 11.04 -19.61
C ILE A 270 -46.45 9.89 -20.55
N ASN A 271 -46.01 10.01 -21.82
CA ASN A 271 -46.03 8.91 -22.77
C ASN A 271 -44.95 7.87 -22.41
N ASN A 272 -45.19 6.59 -22.66
CA ASN A 272 -44.27 5.50 -22.34
C ASN A 272 -42.87 5.70 -22.97
N LEU A 273 -42.76 6.34 -24.12
CA LEU A 273 -41.49 6.62 -24.78
C LEU A 273 -40.68 7.69 -24.03
N ASP A 274 -41.30 8.79 -23.65
CA ASP A 274 -40.69 9.90 -22.92
C ASP A 274 -40.27 9.43 -21.52
N PHE A 275 -41.11 8.59 -20.87
CA PHE A 275 -40.76 7.99 -19.57
C PHE A 275 -39.48 7.14 -19.65
N ASN A 276 -39.40 6.24 -20.63
CA ASN A 276 -38.21 5.37 -20.76
C ASN A 276 -36.93 6.16 -21.00
N GLU A 277 -37.03 7.24 -21.80
CA GLU A 277 -35.86 8.10 -22.07
C GLU A 277 -35.43 8.87 -20.82
N ASP A 278 -36.39 9.51 -20.13
CA ASP A 278 -36.12 10.29 -18.91
C ASP A 278 -35.62 9.39 -17.77
N PHE A 279 -36.23 8.21 -17.62
CA PHE A 279 -35.78 7.21 -16.63
C PHE A 279 -34.37 6.69 -16.92
N SER A 280 -34.05 6.43 -18.19
CA SER A 280 -32.71 6.01 -18.61
C SER A 280 -31.66 7.10 -18.35
N LYS A 281 -31.99 8.37 -18.62
CA LYS A 281 -31.11 9.52 -18.33
C LYS A 281 -30.88 9.65 -16.81
N LEU A 282 -31.96 9.55 -16.02
CA LEU A 282 -31.88 9.61 -14.56
C LEU A 282 -31.01 8.49 -13.99
N THR A 283 -31.20 7.25 -14.44
CA THR A 283 -30.42 6.10 -13.98
C THR A 283 -28.94 6.28 -14.27
N LYS A 284 -28.60 6.73 -15.49
CA LYS A 284 -27.19 7.03 -15.84
C LYS A 284 -26.59 8.11 -14.96
N ARG A 285 -27.36 9.19 -14.67
CA ARG A 285 -26.89 10.28 -13.82
C ARG A 285 -26.71 9.84 -12.37
N MET A 286 -27.68 9.09 -11.82
CA MET A 286 -27.58 8.51 -10.47
C MET A 286 -26.36 7.60 -10.33
N ASN A 287 -26.11 6.74 -11.32
CA ASN A 287 -24.91 5.88 -11.32
C ASN A 287 -23.63 6.72 -11.28
N PHE A 288 -23.57 7.78 -12.12
CA PHE A 288 -22.42 8.67 -12.14
C PHE A 288 -22.19 9.34 -10.77
N VAL A 289 -23.24 9.99 -10.21
CA VAL A 289 -23.15 10.68 -8.92
C VAL A 289 -22.77 9.71 -7.79
N THR A 290 -23.34 8.50 -7.80
CA THR A 290 -23.03 7.47 -6.80
C THR A 290 -21.57 7.01 -6.90
N SER A 291 -21.05 6.82 -8.12
CA SER A 291 -19.65 6.46 -8.33
C SER A 291 -18.69 7.57 -7.88
N GLU A 292 -19.02 8.84 -8.19
CA GLU A 292 -18.24 10.00 -7.74
C GLU A 292 -18.25 10.12 -6.21
N LEU A 293 -19.43 9.99 -5.58
CA LEU A 293 -19.56 10.02 -4.12
C LEU A 293 -18.73 8.91 -3.47
N GLN A 294 -18.75 7.71 -4.03
CA GLN A 294 -17.94 6.59 -3.57
C GLN A 294 -16.44 6.90 -3.66
N MET A 295 -15.99 7.50 -4.77
CA MET A 295 -14.60 7.93 -4.92
C MET A 295 -14.20 8.99 -3.90
N GLN A 296 -15.09 9.96 -3.58
CA GLN A 296 -14.81 10.97 -2.55
C GLN A 296 -14.70 10.35 -1.15
N VAL A 297 -15.59 9.41 -0.81
CA VAL A 297 -15.52 8.68 0.47
C VAL A 297 -14.20 7.91 0.59
N LEU A 298 -13.76 7.25 -0.50
CA LEU A 298 -12.49 6.54 -0.53
C LEU A 298 -11.30 7.48 -0.33
N LYS A 299 -11.28 8.62 -1.04
CA LYS A 299 -10.22 9.64 -0.89
C LYS A 299 -10.09 10.17 0.54
N MET A 300 -11.18 10.20 1.33
CA MET A 300 -11.10 10.60 2.74
C MET A 300 -10.35 9.59 3.61
N ARG A 301 -10.32 8.33 3.20
CA ARG A 301 -9.62 7.25 3.93
C ARG A 301 -8.20 7.00 3.44
N MET A 302 -7.82 7.59 2.29
CA MET A 302 -6.50 7.40 1.70
C MET A 302 -5.41 8.12 2.49
N LEU A 303 -4.25 7.47 2.57
CA LEU A 303 -3.03 7.98 3.19
C LEU A 303 -1.89 7.93 2.18
N PRO A 304 -0.96 8.90 2.18
CA PRO A 304 0.23 8.84 1.35
C PRO A 304 1.06 7.59 1.69
N VAL A 305 1.63 6.96 0.66
CA VAL A 305 2.50 5.79 0.81
C VAL A 305 3.82 6.14 1.53
N ASP A 306 4.14 7.41 1.59
CA ASP A 306 5.24 8.00 2.35
C ASP A 306 5.36 7.45 3.78
N LYS A 307 4.23 7.21 4.47
CA LYS A 307 4.20 6.59 5.81
C LYS A 307 4.91 5.23 5.87
N VAL A 308 4.88 4.46 4.78
CA VAL A 308 5.56 3.17 4.67
C VAL A 308 6.98 3.37 4.14
N PHE A 309 7.15 4.19 3.11
CA PHE A 309 8.41 4.38 2.39
C PHE A 309 9.49 5.02 3.25
N LYS A 310 9.16 5.94 4.15
CA LYS A 310 10.10 6.57 5.09
C LYS A 310 10.90 5.60 5.96
N LYS A 311 10.37 4.39 6.19
CA LYS A 311 11.06 3.37 7.00
C LYS A 311 12.18 2.66 6.23
N PHE A 312 12.09 2.60 4.89
CA PHE A 312 12.98 1.76 4.08
C PHE A 312 14.42 2.26 3.97
N PRO A 313 14.73 3.57 3.88
CA PRO A 313 16.13 4.03 3.83
C PRO A 313 16.98 3.48 4.97
N ARG A 314 16.41 3.44 6.17
CA ARG A 314 17.08 2.86 7.34
C ARG A 314 17.26 1.35 7.23
N ILE A 315 16.21 0.64 6.85
CA ILE A 315 16.24 -0.83 6.70
C ILE A 315 17.27 -1.23 5.64
N VAL A 316 17.26 -0.55 4.48
CA VAL A 316 18.21 -0.80 3.39
C VAL A 316 19.65 -0.55 3.85
N ARG A 317 19.92 0.56 4.55
CA ARG A 317 21.25 0.89 5.05
C ARG A 317 21.76 -0.15 6.06
N SER A 318 20.94 -0.56 7.01
CA SER A 318 21.30 -1.60 7.98
C SER A 318 21.62 -2.91 7.29
N LEU A 319 20.72 -3.39 6.42
CA LEU A 319 20.90 -4.64 5.69
C LEU A 319 22.10 -4.60 4.74
N ALA A 320 22.32 -3.49 4.03
CA ALA A 320 23.45 -3.34 3.12
C ALA A 320 24.78 -3.43 3.88
N ARG A 321 24.88 -2.79 5.06
CA ARG A 321 26.06 -2.87 5.93
C ARG A 321 26.31 -4.30 6.43
N ASP A 322 25.27 -4.98 6.91
CA ASP A 322 25.37 -6.35 7.42
C ASP A 322 25.80 -7.34 6.33
N LEU A 323 25.43 -7.06 5.07
CA LEU A 323 25.78 -7.87 3.89
C LEU A 323 27.09 -7.42 3.20
N GLY A 324 27.74 -6.35 3.67
CA GLY A 324 28.94 -5.78 3.06
C GLY A 324 28.70 -5.26 1.64
N LYS A 325 27.49 -4.73 1.35
CA LYS A 325 27.08 -4.19 0.04
C LYS A 325 26.95 -2.68 0.07
N GLU A 326 27.26 -2.01 -1.03
CA GLU A 326 27.05 -0.57 -1.20
C GLU A 326 25.79 -0.38 -2.06
N VAL A 327 24.79 0.32 -1.52
CA VAL A 327 23.47 0.44 -2.16
C VAL A 327 22.99 1.88 -2.11
N ASP A 328 22.54 2.39 -3.25
CA ASP A 328 21.82 3.65 -3.41
C ASP A 328 20.31 3.34 -3.53
N LEU A 329 19.53 3.82 -2.56
CA LEU A 329 18.07 3.68 -2.57
C LEU A 329 17.44 4.94 -3.15
N GLN A 330 16.71 4.77 -4.24
CA GLN A 330 15.93 5.84 -4.88
C GLN A 330 14.44 5.58 -4.68
N ILE A 331 13.71 6.59 -4.22
CA ILE A 331 12.28 6.51 -3.92
C ILE A 331 11.54 7.52 -4.78
N PHE A 332 10.44 7.09 -5.41
CA PHE A 332 9.59 7.90 -6.28
C PHE A 332 8.12 7.69 -5.96
N GLY A 333 7.31 8.76 -6.06
CA GLY A 333 5.87 8.71 -5.88
C GLY A 333 5.43 8.51 -4.42
N GLU A 334 6.20 9.06 -3.49
CA GLU A 334 5.88 9.04 -2.04
C GLU A 334 4.51 9.65 -1.73
N GLU A 335 4.06 10.59 -2.57
CA GLU A 335 2.76 11.26 -2.48
C GLU A 335 1.58 10.43 -2.95
N THR A 336 1.82 9.24 -3.55
CA THR A 336 0.76 8.34 -4.01
C THR A 336 -0.12 7.90 -2.85
N GLU A 337 -1.42 8.13 -2.96
CA GLU A 337 -2.38 7.83 -1.89
C GLU A 337 -2.88 6.37 -1.98
N LEU A 338 -2.86 5.65 -0.85
CA LEU A 338 -3.38 4.30 -0.67
C LEU A 338 -4.47 4.27 0.40
N ASP A 339 -5.40 3.30 0.31
CA ASP A 339 -6.31 3.00 1.42
C ASP A 339 -5.53 2.64 2.70
N ARG A 340 -5.99 3.15 3.83
CA ARG A 340 -5.34 2.93 5.13
C ARG A 340 -5.09 1.44 5.43
N SER A 341 -6.06 0.56 5.13
CA SER A 341 -5.90 -0.87 5.38
C SER A 341 -4.78 -1.50 4.53
N VAL A 342 -4.57 -0.98 3.31
CA VAL A 342 -3.48 -1.42 2.44
C VAL A 342 -2.13 -0.91 2.98
N VAL A 343 -2.09 0.37 3.43
CA VAL A 343 -0.88 0.97 4.05
C VAL A 343 -0.42 0.17 5.26
N ASP A 344 -1.36 -0.25 6.10
CA ASP A 344 -1.06 -1.00 7.32
C ASP A 344 -0.51 -2.41 7.03
N GLU A 345 -0.97 -3.06 5.95
CA GLU A 345 -0.61 -4.45 5.62
C GLU A 345 0.52 -4.60 4.58
N ILE A 346 0.79 -3.57 3.73
CA ILE A 346 1.76 -3.67 2.63
C ILE A 346 3.22 -3.61 3.11
N GLY A 347 3.47 -3.05 4.29
CA GLY A 347 4.80 -2.83 4.82
C GLY A 347 5.65 -4.11 4.90
N ASP A 348 5.12 -5.19 5.45
CA ASP A 348 5.81 -6.46 5.61
C ASP A 348 6.16 -7.13 4.28
N PRO A 349 5.26 -7.24 3.29
CA PRO A 349 5.59 -7.68 1.93
C PRO A 349 6.73 -6.87 1.30
N LEU A 350 6.70 -5.53 1.39
CA LEU A 350 7.74 -4.67 0.80
C LEU A 350 9.10 -4.87 1.50
N ILE A 351 9.15 -4.97 2.83
CA ILE A 351 10.38 -5.27 3.58
C ILE A 351 10.98 -6.59 3.10
N HIS A 352 10.13 -7.62 2.88
CA HIS A 352 10.61 -8.91 2.42
C HIS A 352 11.18 -8.85 0.99
N LEU A 353 10.53 -8.13 0.08
CA LEU A 353 11.02 -7.92 -1.28
C LEU A 353 12.32 -7.13 -1.32
N ILE A 354 12.42 -6.05 -0.53
CA ILE A 354 13.65 -5.26 -0.35
C ILE A 354 14.79 -6.15 0.18
N ARG A 355 14.51 -6.97 1.19
CA ARG A 355 15.50 -7.91 1.71
C ARG A 355 15.98 -8.90 0.64
N ASN A 356 15.07 -9.43 -0.17
CA ASN A 356 15.44 -10.35 -1.26
C ASN A 356 16.28 -9.65 -2.34
N ALA A 357 15.97 -8.40 -2.68
CA ALA A 357 16.77 -7.60 -3.60
C ALA A 357 18.20 -7.40 -3.04
N LEU A 358 18.33 -7.12 -1.74
CA LEU A 358 19.62 -6.94 -1.07
C LEU A 358 20.37 -8.26 -0.89
N ASP A 359 19.73 -9.32 -0.42
CA ASP A 359 20.36 -10.63 -0.14
C ASP A 359 20.82 -11.32 -1.42
N HIS A 360 19.91 -11.38 -2.41
CA HIS A 360 20.03 -12.26 -3.58
C HIS A 360 20.11 -11.52 -4.92
N GLY A 361 19.56 -10.30 -5.01
CA GLY A 361 19.57 -9.50 -6.24
C GLY A 361 20.91 -8.80 -6.43
N LEU A 362 21.27 -7.89 -5.56
CA LEU A 362 22.49 -7.09 -5.65
C LEU A 362 23.74 -7.92 -5.29
N GLU A 363 24.81 -7.76 -6.06
CA GLU A 363 26.11 -8.40 -5.82
C GLU A 363 26.97 -7.53 -4.87
N THR A 364 28.03 -8.13 -4.29
CA THR A 364 29.03 -7.35 -3.54
C THR A 364 29.82 -6.42 -4.47
N PRO A 365 30.39 -5.32 -3.94
CA PRO A 365 31.10 -4.33 -4.76
C PRO A 365 32.19 -4.93 -5.66
N GLU A 366 32.91 -5.96 -5.18
CA GLU A 366 33.96 -6.64 -5.93
C GLU A 366 33.41 -7.40 -7.13
N ILE A 367 32.29 -8.14 -6.93
CA ILE A 367 31.64 -8.92 -7.99
C ILE A 367 31.03 -7.97 -9.04
N ARG A 368 30.42 -6.86 -8.61
CA ARG A 368 29.87 -5.85 -9.52
C ARG A 368 30.94 -5.26 -10.42
N MET A 369 32.07 -4.83 -9.84
CA MET A 369 33.18 -4.28 -10.61
C MET A 369 33.76 -5.32 -11.59
N ALA A 370 33.88 -6.58 -11.18
CA ALA A 370 34.34 -7.66 -12.05
C ALA A 370 33.38 -7.91 -13.22
N ALA A 371 32.09 -7.68 -13.03
CA ALA A 371 31.06 -7.77 -14.07
C ALA A 371 30.93 -6.48 -14.92
N GLY A 372 31.74 -5.44 -14.66
CA GLY A 372 31.69 -4.16 -15.37
C GLY A 372 30.55 -3.24 -14.94
N LYS A 373 29.93 -3.49 -13.78
CA LYS A 373 28.89 -2.66 -13.18
C LYS A 373 29.48 -1.61 -12.23
N PRO A 374 28.74 -0.51 -11.94
CA PRO A 374 29.13 0.43 -10.89
C PRO A 374 29.32 -0.28 -9.54
N ARG A 375 30.23 0.21 -8.73
CA ARG A 375 30.53 -0.33 -7.40
C ARG A 375 29.30 -0.37 -6.50
N THR A 376 28.57 0.77 -6.48
CA THR A 376 27.31 0.92 -5.75
C THR A 376 26.17 0.34 -6.56
N GLY A 377 25.35 -0.53 -5.95
CA GLY A 377 24.12 -1.05 -6.55
C GLY A 377 22.97 -0.06 -6.40
N THR A 378 22.04 -0.06 -7.34
CA THR A 378 20.85 0.79 -7.31
C THR A 378 19.63 -0.03 -6.97
N LEU A 379 18.88 0.42 -5.95
CA LEU A 379 17.57 -0.10 -5.61
C LEU A 379 16.53 1.02 -5.77
N VAL A 380 15.57 0.82 -6.67
CA VAL A 380 14.50 1.79 -6.94
C VAL A 380 13.20 1.29 -6.37
N LEU A 381 12.54 2.11 -5.56
CA LEU A 381 11.20 1.90 -5.04
C LEU A 381 10.31 2.98 -5.60
N ALA A 382 9.23 2.61 -6.30
CA ALA A 382 8.32 3.58 -6.90
C ALA A 382 6.86 3.21 -6.69
N ALA A 383 6.01 4.23 -6.51
CA ALA A 383 4.56 4.07 -6.48
C ALA A 383 3.93 5.02 -7.48
N ILE A 384 2.98 4.51 -8.27
CA ILE A 384 2.23 5.31 -9.26
C ILE A 384 0.77 4.89 -9.30
N HIS A 385 -0.11 5.82 -9.68
CA HIS A 385 -1.49 5.52 -10.05
C HIS A 385 -1.57 5.14 -11.52
N GLU A 386 -2.17 3.99 -11.83
CA GLU A 386 -2.47 3.58 -13.19
C GLU A 386 -3.96 3.19 -13.30
N GLY A 387 -4.78 4.11 -13.81
CA GLY A 387 -6.22 3.90 -13.88
C GLY A 387 -6.87 3.73 -12.50
N ASN A 388 -7.48 2.57 -12.25
CA ASN A 388 -8.11 2.23 -10.97
C ASN A 388 -7.22 1.35 -10.06
N GLN A 389 -5.93 1.35 -10.29
CA GLN A 389 -4.95 0.57 -9.55
C GLN A 389 -3.77 1.44 -9.11
N ILE A 390 -3.11 1.01 -8.05
CA ILE A 390 -1.81 1.52 -7.65
C ILE A 390 -0.78 0.46 -8.00
N ILE A 391 0.30 0.89 -8.63
CA ILE A 391 1.44 0.06 -8.93
C ILE A 391 2.57 0.46 -7.99
N ILE A 392 3.04 -0.49 -7.19
CA ILE A 392 4.26 -0.34 -6.41
C ILE A 392 5.31 -1.24 -7.05
N SER A 393 6.45 -0.69 -7.43
CA SER A 393 7.56 -1.45 -8.02
C SER A 393 8.81 -1.36 -7.16
N ILE A 394 9.50 -2.49 -7.07
CA ILE A 394 10.83 -2.62 -6.43
C ILE A 394 11.76 -3.17 -7.50
N LYS A 395 12.75 -2.37 -7.91
CA LYS A 395 13.67 -2.70 -8.98
C LYS A 395 15.11 -2.62 -8.48
N ASP A 396 15.89 -3.68 -8.72
CA ASP A 396 17.33 -3.74 -8.50
C ASP A 396 18.08 -3.82 -9.84
N ASP A 397 19.35 -3.38 -9.87
CA ASP A 397 20.28 -3.51 -10.97
C ASP A 397 21.28 -4.66 -10.77
N GLY A 398 20.88 -5.67 -10.00
CA GLY A 398 21.72 -6.78 -9.58
C GLY A 398 21.91 -7.89 -10.61
N ALA A 399 22.14 -9.10 -10.13
CA ALA A 399 22.44 -10.27 -10.98
C ALA A 399 21.25 -10.77 -11.81
N GLY A 400 20.04 -10.33 -11.49
CA GLY A 400 18.82 -10.84 -12.08
C GLY A 400 18.52 -12.29 -11.67
N ILE A 401 17.37 -12.81 -12.12
CA ILE A 401 16.90 -14.15 -11.80
C ILE A 401 17.30 -15.09 -12.96
N ASP A 402 18.09 -16.11 -12.63
CA ASP A 402 18.46 -17.17 -13.56
C ASP A 402 17.33 -18.20 -13.65
N THR A 403 16.58 -18.18 -14.75
CA THR A 403 15.45 -19.09 -15.01
C THR A 403 15.85 -20.56 -15.04
N GLU A 404 17.05 -20.89 -15.55
CA GLU A 404 17.54 -22.27 -15.57
C GLU A 404 17.80 -22.79 -14.16
N ARG A 405 18.32 -21.92 -13.27
CA ARG A 405 18.55 -22.25 -11.86
C ARG A 405 17.23 -22.42 -11.11
N VAL A 406 16.23 -21.58 -11.38
CA VAL A 406 14.88 -21.70 -10.81
C VAL A 406 14.25 -23.02 -11.26
N ALA A 407 14.26 -23.30 -12.55
CA ALA A 407 13.73 -24.51 -13.16
C ALA A 407 14.34 -25.78 -12.56
N ARG A 408 15.68 -25.84 -12.50
CA ARG A 408 16.40 -26.99 -11.93
C ARG A 408 16.00 -27.21 -10.47
N LYS A 409 15.92 -26.15 -9.69
CA LYS A 409 15.56 -26.24 -8.27
C LYS A 409 14.11 -26.68 -8.06
N ALA A 410 13.19 -26.27 -8.92
CA ALA A 410 11.81 -26.73 -8.89
C ALA A 410 11.71 -28.24 -9.18
N LEU A 411 12.51 -28.74 -10.13
CA LEU A 411 12.63 -30.19 -10.41
C LEU A 411 13.23 -30.96 -9.23
N GLU A 412 14.33 -30.47 -8.65
CA GLU A 412 14.99 -31.11 -7.49
C GLU A 412 14.06 -31.23 -6.29
N LYS A 413 13.14 -30.28 -6.12
CA LYS A 413 12.14 -30.26 -5.04
C LYS A 413 10.85 -31.00 -5.39
N GLY A 414 10.72 -31.51 -6.61
CA GLY A 414 9.53 -32.22 -7.07
C GLY A 414 8.27 -31.35 -7.21
N LEU A 415 8.45 -30.03 -7.35
CA LEU A 415 7.35 -29.07 -7.48
C LEU A 415 6.74 -29.07 -8.90
N VAL A 416 7.50 -29.48 -9.90
CA VAL A 416 7.09 -29.61 -11.31
C VAL A 416 7.77 -30.83 -11.95
N SER A 417 7.16 -31.41 -12.99
CA SER A 417 7.78 -32.45 -13.81
C SER A 417 8.63 -31.84 -14.94
N GLU A 418 9.53 -32.64 -15.53
CA GLU A 418 10.33 -32.23 -16.70
C GLU A 418 9.44 -31.88 -17.90
N GLU A 419 8.33 -32.61 -18.09
CA GLU A 419 7.36 -32.34 -19.16
C GLU A 419 6.64 -31.02 -18.98
N GLN A 420 6.22 -30.73 -17.75
CA GLN A 420 5.60 -29.45 -17.40
C GLN A 420 6.58 -28.30 -17.60
N LEU A 421 7.82 -28.44 -17.14
CA LEU A 421 8.85 -27.43 -17.29
C LEU A 421 9.17 -27.10 -18.75
N ALA A 422 9.21 -28.11 -19.62
CA ALA A 422 9.48 -27.93 -21.05
C ALA A 422 8.38 -27.12 -21.77
N ALA A 423 7.16 -27.09 -21.22
CA ALA A 423 6.03 -26.34 -21.75
C ALA A 423 5.86 -24.94 -21.14
N MET A 424 6.59 -24.64 -20.06
CA MET A 424 6.45 -23.37 -19.33
C MET A 424 7.11 -22.20 -20.05
N SER A 425 6.40 -21.07 -20.08
CA SER A 425 6.95 -19.77 -20.46
C SER A 425 7.90 -19.22 -19.38
N GLN A 426 8.74 -18.26 -19.74
CA GLN A 426 9.63 -17.58 -18.78
C GLN A 426 8.87 -16.99 -17.58
N ARG A 427 7.67 -16.47 -17.80
CA ARG A 427 6.80 -15.93 -16.75
C ARG A 427 6.36 -17.01 -15.78
N GLU A 428 5.94 -18.16 -16.28
CA GLU A 428 5.53 -19.30 -15.43
C GLU A 428 6.70 -19.84 -14.61
N ILE A 429 7.93 -19.82 -15.16
CA ILE A 429 9.14 -20.17 -14.40
C ILE A 429 9.37 -19.20 -13.26
N PHE A 430 9.17 -17.88 -13.45
CA PHE A 430 9.23 -16.93 -12.33
C PHE A 430 8.15 -17.17 -11.29
N ASP A 431 6.95 -17.57 -11.69
CA ASP A 431 5.85 -17.87 -10.77
C ASP A 431 6.14 -19.06 -9.84
N LEU A 432 7.06 -19.96 -10.20
CA LEU A 432 7.53 -21.06 -9.34
C LEU A 432 8.20 -20.55 -8.04
N ILE A 433 8.77 -19.34 -8.07
CA ILE A 433 9.40 -18.73 -6.89
C ILE A 433 8.39 -18.52 -5.75
N PHE A 434 7.11 -18.36 -6.10
CA PHE A 434 6.03 -18.16 -5.17
C PHE A 434 5.37 -19.45 -4.66
N LEU A 435 5.84 -20.63 -5.13
CA LEU A 435 5.27 -21.88 -4.65
C LEU A 435 5.73 -22.19 -3.22
N PRO A 436 4.83 -22.74 -2.38
CA PRO A 436 5.20 -23.16 -1.03
C PRO A 436 6.40 -24.12 -1.05
N GLY A 437 7.37 -23.86 -0.18
CA GLY A 437 8.57 -24.71 -0.10
C GLY A 437 9.65 -24.42 -1.16
N PHE A 438 9.47 -23.46 -2.07
CA PHE A 438 10.50 -23.11 -3.08
C PHE A 438 11.73 -22.44 -2.48
N SER A 439 11.67 -21.86 -1.26
CA SER A 439 12.76 -21.08 -0.65
C SER A 439 14.16 -21.65 -0.93
N THR A 440 15.11 -20.75 -1.19
CA THR A 440 16.48 -21.10 -1.62
C THR A 440 17.41 -21.46 -0.46
N LYS A 441 17.02 -21.24 0.79
CA LYS A 441 17.86 -21.53 1.95
C LYS A 441 17.49 -22.88 2.56
N ASP A 442 18.46 -23.79 2.65
CA ASP A 442 18.35 -25.11 3.32
C ASP A 442 18.37 -25.01 4.86
N LYS A 443 18.59 -23.81 5.41
CA LYS A 443 18.53 -23.50 6.84
C LYS A 443 17.73 -22.22 7.03
N ALA A 444 16.67 -22.28 7.82
CA ALA A 444 16.01 -21.10 8.36
C ALA A 444 17.08 -20.29 9.12
N SER A 445 17.44 -19.11 8.63
CA SER A 445 18.33 -18.20 9.36
C SER A 445 17.54 -17.63 10.53
N ASP A 446 18.06 -17.75 11.74
CA ASP A 446 17.47 -17.37 13.02
C ASP A 446 17.04 -15.89 13.14
N LEU A 447 17.32 -15.05 12.12
CA LEU A 447 16.93 -13.63 12.10
C LEU A 447 15.50 -13.36 11.59
N SER A 448 14.81 -14.38 11.04
CA SER A 448 13.39 -14.25 10.64
C SER A 448 12.58 -15.27 11.41
N GLY A 449 12.25 -15.01 12.65
CA GLY A 449 11.54 -15.91 13.57
C GLY A 449 10.19 -16.48 13.13
N ARG A 450 9.83 -16.38 11.84
CA ARG A 450 8.57 -16.88 11.28
C ARG A 450 8.67 -17.59 9.94
N GLY A 451 9.87 -17.91 9.40
CA GLY A 451 9.98 -18.69 8.16
C GLY A 451 9.25 -18.06 6.95
N VAL A 452 9.31 -16.72 6.80
CA VAL A 452 8.57 -16.00 5.76
C VAL A 452 9.24 -16.22 4.41
N GLY A 453 8.54 -16.90 3.48
CA GLY A 453 8.96 -17.12 2.10
C GLY A 453 8.21 -16.22 1.11
N MET A 454 8.57 -16.31 -0.19
CA MET A 454 7.89 -15.58 -1.26
C MET A 454 6.41 -16.01 -1.43
N ASP A 455 6.05 -17.20 -1.02
CA ASP A 455 4.68 -17.72 -0.93
C ASP A 455 3.82 -16.90 0.06
N VAL A 456 4.38 -16.49 1.19
CA VAL A 456 3.71 -15.62 2.16
C VAL A 456 3.51 -14.22 1.57
N VAL A 457 4.50 -13.66 0.85
CA VAL A 457 4.36 -12.39 0.14
C VAL A 457 3.19 -12.46 -0.84
N LYS A 458 3.15 -13.49 -1.70
CA LYS A 458 2.05 -13.67 -2.67
C LYS A 458 0.70 -13.80 -1.96
N THR A 459 0.65 -14.52 -0.84
CA THR A 459 -0.57 -14.70 -0.05
C THR A 459 -1.05 -13.37 0.56
N ASN A 460 -0.15 -12.56 1.10
CA ASN A 460 -0.51 -11.25 1.66
C ASN A 460 -0.98 -10.27 0.58
N ILE A 461 -0.30 -10.24 -0.58
CA ILE A 461 -0.75 -9.42 -1.72
C ILE A 461 -2.12 -9.90 -2.23
N LYS A 462 -2.36 -11.23 -2.28
CA LYS A 462 -3.67 -11.77 -2.65
C LYS A 462 -4.78 -11.40 -1.67
N LYS A 463 -4.50 -11.32 -0.36
CA LYS A 463 -5.47 -10.83 0.65
C LYS A 463 -5.88 -9.39 0.41
N LEU A 464 -4.96 -8.56 -0.11
CA LEU A 464 -5.21 -7.19 -0.53
C LEU A 464 -5.90 -7.12 -1.92
N ASN A 465 -6.33 -8.25 -2.49
CA ASN A 465 -6.85 -8.36 -3.86
C ASN A 465 -5.86 -7.85 -4.92
N GLY A 466 -4.57 -7.86 -4.60
CA GLY A 466 -3.50 -7.44 -5.48
C GLY A 466 -2.91 -8.59 -6.29
N LEU A 467 -2.12 -8.20 -7.29
CA LEU A 467 -1.33 -9.11 -8.12
C LEU A 467 0.15 -8.76 -7.94
N ILE A 468 1.00 -9.78 -8.01
CA ILE A 468 2.45 -9.62 -8.02
C ILE A 468 3.00 -10.20 -9.31
N GLU A 469 3.84 -9.43 -10.00
CA GLU A 469 4.53 -9.82 -11.23
C GLU A 469 6.05 -9.67 -11.04
N ILE A 470 6.81 -10.54 -11.70
CA ILE A 470 8.28 -10.47 -11.74
C ILE A 470 8.71 -10.20 -13.19
N ARG A 471 9.59 -9.21 -13.36
CA ARG A 471 10.34 -8.97 -14.59
C ARG A 471 11.82 -9.03 -14.26
N SER A 472 12.55 -9.88 -14.92
CA SER A 472 13.98 -10.03 -14.64
C SER A 472 14.74 -10.48 -15.87
N GLU A 473 15.96 -9.98 -16.00
CA GLU A 473 16.91 -10.39 -17.02
C GLU A 473 18.26 -10.67 -16.35
N LYS A 474 18.82 -11.84 -16.63
CA LYS A 474 20.09 -12.27 -16.05
C LYS A 474 21.20 -11.25 -16.34
N GLY A 475 21.85 -10.75 -15.31
CA GLY A 475 22.89 -9.75 -15.39
C GLY A 475 22.41 -8.29 -15.41
N GLN A 476 21.10 -8.02 -15.58
CA GLN A 476 20.55 -6.67 -15.64
C GLN A 476 19.74 -6.26 -14.41
N GLY A 477 19.35 -7.24 -13.59
CA GLY A 477 18.59 -7.03 -12.38
C GLY A 477 17.16 -7.60 -12.41
N SER A 478 16.38 -7.26 -11.40
CA SER A 478 15.00 -7.74 -11.26
C SER A 478 14.07 -6.60 -10.87
N GLU A 479 12.81 -6.71 -11.27
CA GLU A 479 11.73 -5.79 -10.91
C GLU A 479 10.53 -6.61 -10.42
N PHE A 480 10.10 -6.34 -9.19
CA PHE A 480 8.87 -6.85 -8.62
C PHE A 480 7.80 -5.78 -8.73
N ILE A 481 6.68 -6.11 -9.34
CA ILE A 481 5.58 -5.18 -9.60
C ILE A 481 4.35 -5.66 -8.83
N LEU A 482 3.89 -4.85 -7.89
CA LEU A 482 2.67 -5.09 -7.12
C LEU A 482 1.56 -4.21 -7.70
N ARG A 483 0.47 -4.82 -8.13
CA ARG A 483 -0.73 -4.12 -8.60
C ARG A 483 -1.81 -4.24 -7.54
N LEU A 484 -2.19 -3.14 -6.96
CA LEU A 484 -3.18 -3.08 -5.88
C LEU A 484 -4.39 -2.27 -6.33
N PRO A 485 -5.64 -2.72 -6.10
CA PRO A 485 -6.81 -1.93 -6.42
C PRO A 485 -6.92 -0.72 -5.49
N LEU A 486 -7.34 0.43 -6.03
CA LEU A 486 -7.60 1.65 -5.25
C LEU A 486 -8.77 1.52 -4.29
N THR A 487 -9.74 0.68 -4.62
CA THR A 487 -11.00 0.55 -3.90
C THR A 487 -11.06 -0.77 -3.13
N LEU A 488 -11.74 -0.78 -1.99
CA LEU A 488 -12.27 -2.01 -1.41
C LEU A 488 -13.01 -2.72 -2.55
N ALA A 489 -12.41 -3.80 -3.00
CA ALA A 489 -12.76 -4.72 -4.06
C ALA A 489 -14.18 -4.58 -4.65
N ILE A 490 -14.42 -3.56 -5.46
CA ILE A 490 -15.54 -3.54 -6.38
C ILE A 490 -15.03 -4.12 -7.69
N ILE A 491 -15.64 -5.17 -8.12
CA ILE A 491 -15.30 -5.84 -9.37
C ILE A 491 -16.48 -5.82 -10.32
N GLN A 492 -16.17 -5.68 -11.61
CA GLN A 492 -17.13 -6.00 -12.67
C GLN A 492 -17.33 -7.50 -12.69
N SER A 493 -18.57 -7.93 -12.58
CA SER A 493 -18.93 -9.36 -12.53
C SER A 493 -20.01 -9.72 -13.52
N LEU A 494 -19.92 -10.92 -14.05
CA LEU A 494 -21.01 -11.59 -14.76
C LEU A 494 -21.82 -12.37 -13.73
N LEU A 495 -23.09 -11.99 -13.55
CA LEU A 495 -24.01 -12.75 -12.74
C LEU A 495 -24.55 -13.94 -13.53
N VAL A 496 -24.43 -15.12 -12.98
CA VAL A 496 -24.90 -16.37 -13.55
C VAL A 496 -25.86 -17.07 -12.60
N GLU A 497 -26.85 -17.75 -13.13
CA GLU A 497 -27.79 -18.56 -12.38
C GLU A 497 -27.44 -20.04 -12.55
N VAL A 498 -27.38 -20.75 -11.43
CA VAL A 498 -27.16 -22.20 -11.36
C VAL A 498 -28.30 -22.78 -10.52
N GLU A 499 -29.25 -23.45 -11.18
CA GLU A 499 -30.41 -24.11 -10.54
C GLU A 499 -31.18 -23.17 -9.58
N GLY A 500 -31.40 -21.91 -10.00
CA GLY A 500 -32.14 -20.91 -9.24
C GLY A 500 -31.30 -20.05 -8.27
N GLU A 501 -30.06 -20.44 -8.01
CA GLU A 501 -29.14 -19.67 -7.18
C GLU A 501 -28.26 -18.76 -8.03
N ILE A 502 -27.99 -17.53 -7.56
CA ILE A 502 -27.16 -16.57 -8.29
C ILE A 502 -25.74 -16.59 -7.76
N TYR A 503 -24.80 -16.70 -8.70
CA TYR A 503 -23.37 -16.61 -8.48
C TYR A 503 -22.78 -15.46 -9.27
N SER A 504 -21.66 -14.93 -8.80
CA SER A 504 -20.91 -13.84 -9.41
C SER A 504 -19.57 -14.35 -9.93
N LEU A 505 -19.30 -14.14 -11.22
CA LEU A 505 -18.03 -14.47 -11.86
C LEU A 505 -17.27 -13.18 -12.17
N PRO A 506 -16.02 -12.98 -11.68
CA PRO A 506 -15.22 -11.81 -12.04
C PRO A 506 -15.06 -11.72 -13.57
N LEU A 507 -15.44 -10.59 -14.15
CA LEU A 507 -15.41 -10.40 -15.60
C LEU A 507 -13.98 -10.49 -16.16
N SER A 508 -12.97 -10.16 -15.36
CA SER A 508 -11.55 -10.31 -15.70
C SER A 508 -11.14 -11.75 -15.99
N SER A 509 -11.88 -12.72 -15.48
CA SER A 509 -11.64 -14.16 -15.70
C SER A 509 -12.47 -14.73 -16.86
N VAL A 510 -13.44 -13.96 -17.38
CA VAL A 510 -14.36 -14.40 -18.44
C VAL A 510 -13.78 -14.04 -19.81
N LEU A 511 -13.59 -15.03 -20.66
CA LEU A 511 -13.09 -14.83 -22.02
C LEU A 511 -14.25 -14.69 -23.04
N GLU A 512 -15.20 -15.61 -23.00
CA GLU A 512 -16.40 -15.60 -23.84
C GLU A 512 -17.54 -16.38 -23.18
N THR A 513 -18.76 -16.14 -23.64
CA THR A 513 -19.97 -16.86 -23.21
C THR A 513 -20.63 -17.51 -24.39
N LEU A 514 -21.07 -18.76 -24.25
CA LEU A 514 -21.64 -19.57 -25.31
C LEU A 514 -23.01 -20.10 -24.88
N ARG A 515 -23.96 -20.16 -25.82
CA ARG A 515 -25.18 -20.94 -25.66
C ARG A 515 -24.99 -22.24 -26.42
N VAL A 516 -25.07 -23.37 -25.76
CA VAL A 516 -24.69 -24.68 -26.31
C VAL A 516 -25.81 -25.69 -26.09
N ASP A 517 -26.08 -26.53 -27.11
CA ASP A 517 -26.92 -27.70 -26.96
C ASP A 517 -26.14 -28.79 -26.18
N GLN A 518 -26.73 -29.31 -25.11
CA GLN A 518 -26.08 -30.32 -24.26
C GLN A 518 -25.65 -31.59 -25.03
N ARG A 519 -26.25 -31.84 -26.20
CA ARG A 519 -25.87 -32.95 -27.11
C ARG A 519 -24.49 -32.76 -27.74
N GLN A 520 -23.91 -31.59 -27.71
CA GLN A 520 -22.57 -31.27 -28.21
C GLN A 520 -21.46 -31.58 -27.20
N PHE A 521 -21.85 -31.98 -25.99
CA PHE A 521 -20.87 -32.37 -24.97
C PHE A 521 -20.34 -33.78 -25.25
N HIS A 522 -19.04 -33.94 -25.12
CA HIS A 522 -18.33 -35.20 -25.29
C HIS A 522 -17.59 -35.54 -23.99
N THR A 523 -17.48 -36.84 -23.69
CA THR A 523 -16.71 -37.29 -22.55
C THR A 523 -15.34 -37.78 -23.03
N ILE A 524 -14.28 -37.14 -22.57
CA ILE A 524 -12.88 -37.51 -22.88
C ILE A 524 -12.16 -37.81 -21.57
N GLY A 525 -11.66 -39.02 -21.40
CA GLY A 525 -10.96 -39.42 -20.17
C GLY A 525 -11.79 -39.34 -18.88
N GLY A 526 -13.13 -39.46 -19.00
CA GLY A 526 -14.04 -39.33 -17.86
C GLY A 526 -14.51 -37.91 -17.57
N GLN A 527 -14.00 -36.90 -18.29
CA GLN A 527 -14.34 -35.49 -18.11
C GLN A 527 -15.21 -34.98 -19.26
N GLU A 528 -16.28 -34.26 -18.95
CA GLU A 528 -17.09 -33.60 -19.98
C GLU A 528 -16.25 -32.50 -20.66
N SER A 529 -16.39 -32.42 -21.98
CA SER A 529 -15.62 -31.51 -22.81
C SER A 529 -16.47 -30.99 -23.96
N LEU A 530 -16.17 -29.79 -24.43
CA LEU A 530 -16.80 -29.15 -25.58
C LEU A 530 -15.72 -28.84 -26.62
N LYS A 531 -15.99 -29.22 -27.89
CA LYS A 531 -15.12 -28.77 -28.98
C LYS A 531 -15.48 -27.34 -29.35
N LEU A 532 -14.59 -26.41 -29.06
CA LEU A 532 -14.73 -24.98 -29.36
C LEU A 532 -13.69 -24.60 -30.42
N ARG A 533 -14.15 -24.42 -31.69
CA ARG A 533 -13.23 -24.17 -32.82
C ARG A 533 -12.18 -25.28 -32.93
N ASP A 534 -10.91 -24.97 -32.71
CA ASP A 534 -9.79 -25.92 -32.81
C ASP A 534 -9.26 -26.45 -31.46
N ILE A 535 -9.95 -26.07 -30.35
CA ILE A 535 -9.57 -26.49 -29.00
C ILE A 535 -10.63 -27.39 -28.37
N VAL A 536 -10.19 -28.33 -27.53
CA VAL A 536 -11.05 -29.10 -26.63
C VAL A 536 -11.09 -28.38 -25.28
N LEU A 537 -12.28 -27.88 -24.91
CA LEU A 537 -12.51 -27.15 -23.69
C LEU A 537 -13.06 -28.10 -22.62
N PRO A 538 -12.33 -28.37 -21.52
CA PRO A 538 -12.88 -29.16 -20.42
C PRO A 538 -14.03 -28.37 -19.75
N LEU A 539 -15.09 -29.08 -19.37
CA LEU A 539 -16.28 -28.50 -18.76
C LEU A 539 -16.36 -28.84 -17.27
N ILE A 540 -16.78 -27.87 -16.49
CA ILE A 540 -17.13 -28.03 -15.07
C ILE A 540 -18.57 -27.60 -14.88
N ARG A 541 -19.41 -28.51 -14.35
CA ARG A 541 -20.79 -28.20 -13.98
C ARG A 541 -20.82 -27.61 -12.57
N LEU A 542 -21.18 -26.34 -12.48
CA LEU A 542 -21.23 -25.65 -11.18
C LEU A 542 -22.28 -26.26 -10.23
N GLU A 543 -23.38 -26.79 -10.77
CA GLU A 543 -24.38 -27.54 -9.99
C GLU A 543 -23.78 -28.74 -9.24
N THR A 544 -22.82 -29.42 -9.86
CA THR A 544 -22.14 -30.58 -9.28
C THR A 544 -21.13 -30.15 -8.21
N VAL A 545 -20.35 -29.09 -8.51
CA VAL A 545 -19.32 -28.56 -7.61
C VAL A 545 -19.94 -28.03 -6.32
N PHE A 546 -21.01 -27.23 -6.46
CA PHE A 546 -21.67 -26.61 -5.31
C PHE A 546 -22.79 -27.46 -4.72
N LYS A 547 -23.03 -28.68 -5.29
CA LYS A 547 -24.05 -29.63 -4.81
C LYS A 547 -25.44 -29.01 -4.72
N VAL A 548 -25.77 -28.15 -5.68
CA VAL A 548 -27.10 -27.53 -5.78
C VAL A 548 -28.08 -28.59 -6.29
N GLN A 549 -29.29 -28.63 -5.70
CA GLN A 549 -30.32 -29.57 -6.13
C GLN A 549 -30.80 -29.20 -7.52
N LYS A 550 -30.76 -30.17 -8.43
CA LYS A 550 -31.17 -30.01 -9.81
C LYS A 550 -32.71 -29.80 -9.87
N GLN A 551 -33.15 -28.77 -10.57
CA GLN A 551 -34.56 -28.60 -10.90
C GLN A 551 -34.96 -29.57 -12.02
N GLU A 552 -36.18 -30.13 -11.98
CA GLU A 552 -36.62 -31.23 -12.88
C GLU A 552 -36.76 -30.81 -14.34
N GLU A 553 -36.75 -29.53 -14.70
CA GLU A 553 -36.88 -29.06 -16.09
C GLU A 553 -35.46 -29.04 -16.75
N GLN A 554 -35.17 -30.08 -17.53
CA GLN A 554 -33.98 -30.08 -18.41
C GLN A 554 -34.32 -29.27 -19.68
N GLU A 555 -33.76 -28.05 -19.77
CA GLU A 555 -33.70 -27.34 -21.04
C GLU A 555 -32.67 -28.06 -21.98
N ASP A 556 -33.02 -28.19 -23.29
CA ASP A 556 -32.07 -28.75 -24.29
C ASP A 556 -30.78 -27.94 -24.43
N PHE A 557 -30.79 -26.69 -23.98
CA PHE A 557 -29.70 -25.74 -24.06
C PHE A 557 -29.19 -25.34 -22.66
N CYS A 558 -27.91 -25.10 -22.56
CA CYS A 558 -27.27 -24.50 -21.39
C CYS A 558 -26.29 -23.40 -21.82
N TYR A 559 -25.79 -22.64 -20.85
CA TYR A 559 -24.77 -21.64 -21.11
C TYR A 559 -23.43 -22.14 -20.61
N VAL A 560 -22.39 -21.90 -21.40
CA VAL A 560 -21.00 -22.20 -21.04
C VAL A 560 -20.25 -20.88 -20.97
N VAL A 561 -19.75 -20.54 -19.78
CA VAL A 561 -18.88 -19.39 -19.57
C VAL A 561 -17.43 -19.89 -19.68
N VAL A 562 -16.74 -19.46 -20.71
CA VAL A 562 -15.33 -19.80 -20.92
C VAL A 562 -14.49 -18.89 -20.01
N VAL A 563 -13.79 -19.50 -19.07
CA VAL A 563 -12.93 -18.79 -18.12
C VAL A 563 -11.50 -19.28 -18.25
N GLY A 564 -10.55 -18.43 -17.85
CA GLY A 564 -9.15 -18.82 -17.85
C GLY A 564 -8.20 -17.72 -18.27
N SER A 565 -6.95 -18.11 -18.54
CA SER A 565 -5.92 -17.26 -19.13
C SER A 565 -5.55 -17.80 -20.54
N ALA A 566 -4.55 -17.18 -21.19
CA ALA A 566 -4.16 -17.57 -22.55
C ALA A 566 -3.87 -19.08 -22.69
N ASP A 567 -3.30 -19.69 -21.65
CA ASP A 567 -2.75 -21.06 -21.71
C ASP A 567 -3.65 -22.13 -21.07
N LYS A 568 -4.50 -21.74 -20.11
CA LYS A 568 -5.45 -22.66 -19.45
C LYS A 568 -6.87 -22.12 -19.54
N ARG A 569 -7.73 -22.83 -20.28
CA ARG A 569 -9.14 -22.47 -20.46
C ARG A 569 -10.04 -23.60 -20.01
N MET A 570 -11.17 -23.24 -19.40
CA MET A 570 -12.21 -24.19 -19.06
C MET A 570 -13.60 -23.57 -19.31
N GLY A 571 -14.62 -24.38 -19.44
CA GLY A 571 -15.99 -23.97 -19.54
C GLY A 571 -16.75 -24.25 -18.25
N LEU A 572 -17.33 -23.21 -17.66
CA LEU A 572 -18.26 -23.34 -16.55
C LEU A 572 -19.67 -23.45 -17.10
N VAL A 573 -20.33 -24.58 -16.82
CA VAL A 573 -21.72 -24.81 -17.25
C VAL A 573 -22.66 -24.18 -16.23
N VAL A 574 -23.55 -23.31 -16.72
CA VAL A 574 -24.54 -22.56 -15.92
C VAL A 574 -25.92 -22.65 -16.56
N SER A 575 -26.97 -22.48 -15.75
CA SER A 575 -28.36 -22.53 -16.25
C SER A 575 -28.71 -21.29 -17.06
N LYS A 576 -28.38 -20.07 -16.56
CA LYS A 576 -28.68 -18.80 -17.26
C LYS A 576 -27.60 -17.75 -17.03
N LEU A 577 -27.52 -16.79 -17.97
CA LEU A 577 -26.76 -15.56 -17.82
C LEU A 577 -27.73 -14.46 -17.38
N VAL A 578 -27.52 -13.89 -16.19
CA VAL A 578 -28.39 -12.84 -15.64
C VAL A 578 -27.99 -11.47 -16.19
N GLY A 579 -26.70 -11.18 -16.23
CA GLY A 579 -26.16 -9.92 -16.76
C GLY A 579 -24.86 -9.50 -16.10
N GLN A 580 -24.35 -8.34 -16.50
CA GLN A 580 -23.15 -7.76 -15.92
C GLN A 580 -23.53 -6.73 -14.84
N GLN A 581 -22.86 -6.78 -13.70
CA GLN A 581 -23.08 -5.86 -12.59
C GLN A 581 -21.77 -5.62 -11.84
N GLU A 582 -21.61 -4.40 -11.32
CA GLU A 582 -20.58 -4.10 -10.33
C GLU A 582 -20.98 -4.68 -8.97
N VAL A 583 -20.07 -5.43 -8.36
CA VAL A 583 -20.31 -6.05 -7.07
C VAL A 583 -19.19 -5.74 -6.09
N ALA A 584 -19.56 -5.46 -4.84
CA ALA A 584 -18.58 -5.25 -3.76
C ALA A 584 -18.22 -6.60 -3.13
N ILE A 585 -16.95 -6.97 -3.17
CA ILE A 585 -16.46 -8.19 -2.53
C ILE A 585 -16.50 -8.01 -1.02
N LYS A 586 -17.15 -8.93 -0.33
CA LYS A 586 -17.10 -9.08 1.13
C LYS A 586 -16.42 -10.39 1.47
N SER A 587 -15.48 -10.36 2.40
CA SER A 587 -14.86 -11.58 2.92
C SER A 587 -15.91 -12.43 3.64
N LEU A 588 -15.77 -13.75 3.54
CA LEU A 588 -16.65 -14.71 4.24
C LEU A 588 -16.31 -14.85 5.73
N GLY A 589 -15.37 -14.04 6.25
CA GLY A 589 -14.85 -14.14 7.60
C GLY A 589 -13.98 -15.40 7.83
N ASN A 590 -13.34 -15.47 8.98
CA ASN A 590 -12.40 -16.55 9.28
C ASN A 590 -13.04 -17.95 9.32
N TYR A 591 -14.36 -18.03 9.54
CA TYR A 591 -15.08 -19.29 9.65
C TYR A 591 -15.31 -19.98 8.30
N LEU A 592 -15.44 -19.21 7.21
CA LEU A 592 -15.71 -19.71 5.84
C LEU A 592 -14.56 -19.35 4.86
N ALA A 593 -13.39 -18.98 5.37
CA ALA A 593 -12.32 -18.37 4.59
C ALA A 593 -11.66 -19.30 3.53
N ASN A 594 -11.89 -20.62 3.56
CA ASN A 594 -11.17 -21.57 2.72
C ASN A 594 -12.12 -22.54 1.98
N ILE A 595 -13.16 -22.04 1.35
CA ILE A 595 -13.99 -22.87 0.47
C ILE A 595 -13.34 -22.87 -0.92
N PRO A 596 -12.91 -24.05 -1.44
CA PRO A 596 -12.32 -24.14 -2.77
C PRO A 596 -13.29 -23.59 -3.84
N GLY A 597 -12.78 -22.75 -4.73
CA GLY A 597 -13.57 -22.16 -5.80
C GLY A 597 -14.44 -20.98 -5.42
N ILE A 598 -14.38 -20.48 -4.16
CA ILE A 598 -15.09 -19.27 -3.72
C ILE A 598 -14.08 -18.20 -3.29
N ALA A 599 -14.16 -17.02 -3.91
CA ALA A 599 -13.32 -15.87 -3.60
C ALA A 599 -13.91 -14.95 -2.52
N GLY A 600 -15.24 -15.02 -2.30
CA GLY A 600 -15.94 -14.15 -1.36
C GLY A 600 -17.45 -14.17 -1.58
N SER A 601 -18.12 -13.15 -1.07
CA SER A 601 -19.56 -12.94 -1.27
C SER A 601 -19.87 -11.49 -1.62
N THR A 602 -21.07 -11.26 -2.15
CA THR A 602 -21.60 -9.92 -2.39
C THR A 602 -23.09 -9.88 -2.05
N ILE A 603 -23.64 -8.67 -1.91
CA ILE A 603 -25.09 -8.45 -1.78
C ILE A 603 -25.57 -7.82 -3.07
N LEU A 604 -26.54 -8.44 -3.71
CA LEU A 604 -27.16 -7.96 -4.94
C LEU A 604 -28.14 -6.81 -4.66
N GLY A 605 -28.57 -6.11 -5.72
CA GLY A 605 -29.52 -5.00 -5.61
C GLY A 605 -30.90 -5.38 -5.05
N ASP A 606 -31.29 -6.65 -5.11
CA ASP A 606 -32.51 -7.21 -4.52
C ASP A 606 -32.34 -7.67 -3.06
N GLY A 607 -31.14 -7.50 -2.49
CA GLY A 607 -30.81 -7.88 -1.12
C GLY A 607 -30.36 -9.32 -0.95
N ARG A 608 -30.36 -10.16 -2.00
CA ARG A 608 -29.83 -11.53 -1.94
C ARG A 608 -28.31 -11.55 -1.86
N VAL A 609 -27.77 -12.55 -1.16
CA VAL A 609 -26.32 -12.80 -1.11
C VAL A 609 -25.94 -13.68 -2.30
N ALA A 610 -24.94 -13.27 -3.06
CA ALA A 610 -24.34 -14.08 -4.11
C ALA A 610 -22.90 -14.42 -3.77
N LEU A 611 -22.47 -15.67 -4.00
CA LEU A 611 -21.10 -16.09 -3.83
C LEU A 611 -20.28 -15.70 -5.07
N ILE A 612 -19.05 -15.24 -4.84
CA ILE A 612 -18.11 -14.87 -5.90
C ILE A 612 -17.22 -16.08 -6.19
N ILE A 613 -17.27 -16.56 -7.41
CA ILE A 613 -16.52 -17.74 -7.84
C ILE A 613 -15.07 -17.37 -8.13
N ASP A 614 -14.12 -18.19 -7.63
CA ASP A 614 -12.72 -18.20 -8.07
C ASP A 614 -12.53 -19.33 -9.12
N PRO A 615 -12.52 -19.01 -10.43
CA PRO A 615 -12.41 -20.04 -11.46
C PRO A 615 -11.11 -20.84 -11.38
N PHE A 616 -10.03 -20.21 -10.92
CA PHE A 616 -8.71 -20.87 -10.79
C PHE A 616 -8.64 -21.81 -9.59
N GLY A 617 -9.35 -21.45 -8.50
CA GLY A 617 -9.49 -22.35 -7.34
C GLY A 617 -10.30 -23.62 -7.63
N LEU A 618 -11.14 -23.61 -8.69
CA LEU A 618 -11.88 -24.79 -9.13
C LEU A 618 -11.01 -25.77 -9.95
N ILE A 619 -9.95 -25.29 -10.61
CA ILE A 619 -9.04 -26.15 -11.41
C ILE A 619 -8.22 -27.07 -10.49
N GLY A 620 -7.76 -26.56 -9.35
CA GLY A 620 -6.91 -27.31 -8.42
C GLY A 620 -7.63 -28.34 -7.55
N SER A 621 -8.95 -28.35 -7.53
CA SER A 621 -9.74 -29.27 -6.69
C SER A 621 -10.20 -30.54 -7.43
N ASN A 622 -9.93 -30.66 -8.73
CA ASN A 622 -10.30 -31.82 -9.57
C ASN A 622 -9.08 -32.69 -9.97
N GLU A 623 -7.88 -32.40 -9.51
CA GLU A 623 -6.71 -33.29 -9.54
C GLU A 623 -6.61 -34.01 -8.17
#